data_0cf5b46bb844093128fb7a6b60c2191d
#
_entry.id   0cf5b46bb844093128fb7a6b60c2191d
#
_cell.length_a   1.000
_cell.length_b   1.000
_cell.length_c   1.000
_cell.angle_alpha   90.00
_cell.angle_beta   90.00
_cell.angle_gamma   90.00
#
_symmetry.space_group_name_H-M   'P 1'
#
loop_
_entity.id
_entity.type
_entity.pdbx_description
1 polymer ?
#
loop_
_entity_poly.entity_id
_entity_poly.type
_entity_poly.pdbx_seq_one_letter_code
_entity_poly.pdbx_strand_id
1 'polypeptide(L)'
;MTMRRRYRRVLWAALIAGAMLVGSAPAASAHGERAQEAFLRMRTVAWIDVTYSKTTVKQGETFTITGTAKILDAWPGNLAAGDPRVGYMGIIAPGPVVLLKERTINGVSVPSRIDVCRGCIYEFSMTVAGRRPGEWHVHPSFSVKGAGTLLGPGEFITVEENPDGFSNPVTLEGGSTVNLENYQLPFTWIWLVLTFLIGLAWMIYWTVPKRTVTNLAVTSQIPLNTDGMDYGLITKKDHRNMNWFAIGTALLLLAGWIYQAQAFPTKIPQQIFQFAPPEPAVAKAPVFAEVGLGSADYDSGTQTMTIQVPVTNTGQTPMDLEQFTTTTLKFTTGTGAGPGVMAVAPSATVEPGTSPTMLTLTMKDPAWEAEHLVPIGESQLLISGVLVFETADGQVNLAELEANLKPRFD
;
A
#
# COMPACT_ATOMS: atom_id res chain seq x y z
N MET A 1 -53.44 17.30 -16.35
CA MET A 1 -52.97 16.92 -14.97
C MET A 1 -51.93 15.78 -14.92
N THR A 2 -51.53 15.16 -16.04
CA THR A 2 -50.74 13.94 -16.13
C THR A 2 -49.21 14.18 -16.28
N MET A 3 -48.78 15.33 -16.79
CA MET A 3 -47.36 15.60 -17.08
C MET A 3 -46.54 15.88 -15.80
N ARG A 4 -47.05 16.63 -14.84
CA ARG A 4 -46.36 16.90 -13.56
C ARG A 4 -46.08 15.64 -12.72
N ARG A 5 -46.93 14.60 -12.79
CA ARG A 5 -46.73 13.34 -12.06
C ARG A 5 -45.59 12.48 -12.67
N ARG A 6 -45.37 12.51 -13.98
CA ARG A 6 -44.30 11.77 -14.64
C ARG A 6 -42.92 12.36 -14.30
N TYR A 7 -42.76 13.68 -14.30
CA TYR A 7 -41.49 14.33 -13.93
C TYR A 7 -41.09 14.07 -12.47
N ARG A 8 -42.06 14.11 -11.55
CA ARG A 8 -41.75 13.77 -10.15
C ARG A 8 -41.30 12.31 -9.99
N ARG A 9 -41.87 11.37 -10.74
CA ARG A 9 -41.45 9.95 -10.70
C ARG A 9 -40.05 9.75 -11.26
N VAL A 10 -39.66 10.42 -12.33
CA VAL A 10 -38.34 10.35 -12.93
C VAL A 10 -37.28 10.98 -11.97
N LEU A 11 -37.63 12.10 -11.35
CA LEU A 11 -36.73 12.76 -10.37
C LEU A 11 -36.51 11.89 -9.12
N TRP A 12 -37.59 11.28 -8.60
CA TRP A 12 -37.44 10.34 -7.49
C TRP A 12 -36.70 9.07 -7.89
N ALA A 13 -36.91 8.54 -9.07
CA ALA A 13 -36.14 7.38 -9.57
C ALA A 13 -34.63 7.71 -9.72
N ALA A 14 -34.28 8.89 -10.22
CA ALA A 14 -32.89 9.34 -10.33
C ALA A 14 -32.25 9.56 -8.97
N LEU A 15 -32.98 10.13 -8.00
CA LEU A 15 -32.50 10.30 -6.61
C LEU A 15 -32.30 8.95 -5.90
N ILE A 16 -33.22 8.01 -6.09
CA ILE A 16 -33.11 6.67 -5.51
C ILE A 16 -31.96 5.90 -6.16
N ALA A 17 -31.78 5.98 -7.49
CA ALA A 17 -30.67 5.36 -8.19
C ALA A 17 -29.32 5.95 -7.75
N GLY A 18 -29.24 7.28 -7.56
CA GLY A 18 -28.07 7.95 -7.00
C GLY A 18 -27.75 7.53 -5.57
N ALA A 19 -28.78 7.41 -4.71
CA ALA A 19 -28.63 6.94 -3.34
C ALA A 19 -28.20 5.46 -3.26
N MET A 20 -28.70 4.60 -4.15
CA MET A 20 -28.30 3.19 -4.23
C MET A 20 -26.83 3.03 -4.68
N LEU A 21 -26.35 3.88 -5.60
CA LEU A 21 -24.94 3.87 -6.03
C LEU A 21 -23.97 4.27 -4.91
N VAL A 22 -24.40 5.12 -3.98
CA VAL A 22 -23.58 5.53 -2.83
C VAL A 22 -23.61 4.49 -1.71
N GLY A 23 -24.73 3.75 -1.55
CA GLY A 23 -24.89 2.77 -0.47
C GLY A 23 -24.36 1.36 -0.76
N SER A 24 -23.95 1.06 -1.99
CA SER A 24 -23.56 -0.30 -2.42
C SER A 24 -22.04 -0.47 -2.65
N ALA A 25 -21.21 0.46 -2.16
CA ALA A 25 -19.77 0.21 -2.18
C ALA A 25 -19.47 -0.96 -1.21
N PRO A 26 -19.10 -2.15 -1.70
CA PRO A 26 -18.65 -3.21 -0.81
C PRO A 26 -17.46 -2.68 -0.02
N ALA A 27 -17.36 -3.04 1.26
CA ALA A 27 -16.15 -2.81 2.02
C ALA A 27 -15.00 -3.42 1.22
N ALA A 28 -14.13 -2.57 0.68
CA ALA A 28 -12.96 -3.01 -0.05
C ALA A 28 -12.04 -3.70 0.94
N SER A 29 -12.13 -5.03 1.01
CA SER A 29 -11.16 -5.86 1.69
C SER A 29 -9.86 -5.75 0.89
N ALA A 30 -9.00 -4.83 1.30
CA ALA A 30 -7.69 -4.64 0.68
C ALA A 30 -6.73 -5.72 1.21
N HIS A 31 -6.86 -6.94 0.70
CA HIS A 31 -5.83 -7.97 0.84
C HIS A 31 -4.74 -7.73 -0.21
N GLY A 32 -3.95 -6.67 -0.02
CA GLY A 32 -2.81 -6.35 -0.90
C GLY A 32 -1.78 -7.46 -0.97
N GLU A 33 -1.67 -8.27 0.09
CA GLU A 33 -0.77 -9.43 0.17
C GLU A 33 -1.05 -10.46 -0.93
N ARG A 34 -2.31 -10.79 -1.16
CA ARG A 34 -2.71 -11.78 -2.17
C ARG A 34 -2.56 -11.29 -3.61
N ALA A 35 -2.42 -9.98 -3.81
CA ALA A 35 -2.27 -9.40 -5.14
C ALA A 35 -0.82 -9.41 -5.65
N GLN A 36 0.17 -9.68 -4.77
CA GLN A 36 1.56 -9.80 -5.18
C GLN A 36 1.85 -11.22 -5.63
N GLU A 37 2.60 -11.33 -6.73
CA GLU A 37 3.08 -12.62 -7.18
C GLU A 37 3.98 -13.26 -6.12
N ALA A 38 3.74 -14.53 -5.81
CA ALA A 38 4.41 -15.25 -4.72
C ALA A 38 5.94 -15.19 -4.83
N PHE A 39 6.49 -15.30 -6.04
CA PHE A 39 7.94 -15.24 -6.24
C PHE A 39 8.55 -13.87 -5.89
N LEU A 40 7.81 -12.77 -6.11
CA LEU A 40 8.29 -11.43 -5.72
C LEU A 40 8.43 -11.33 -4.21
N ARG A 41 7.47 -11.88 -3.48
CA ARG A 41 7.50 -11.87 -2.02
C ARG A 41 8.60 -12.77 -1.47
N MET A 42 8.71 -13.99 -2.01
CA MET A 42 9.63 -15.01 -1.48
C MET A 42 11.10 -14.76 -1.79
N ARG A 43 11.43 -13.91 -2.78
CA ARG A 43 12.81 -13.74 -3.27
C ARG A 43 13.32 -12.30 -3.22
N THR A 44 12.57 -11.38 -2.65
CA THR A 44 12.92 -9.95 -2.69
C THR A 44 13.29 -9.39 -1.33
N VAL A 45 12.38 -9.41 -0.39
CA VAL A 45 12.54 -8.85 0.95
C VAL A 45 12.07 -9.84 1.99
N ALA A 46 12.93 -10.15 2.95
CA ALA A 46 12.54 -10.83 4.17
C ALA A 46 12.28 -9.79 5.27
N TRP A 47 11.16 -9.97 5.98
CA TRP A 47 10.77 -9.13 7.10
C TRP A 47 11.03 -9.88 8.39
N ILE A 48 11.83 -9.28 9.29
CA ILE A 48 12.30 -9.93 10.51
C ILE A 48 11.82 -9.11 11.70
N ASP A 49 11.21 -9.77 12.68
CA ASP A 49 10.77 -9.22 13.96
C ASP A 49 9.92 -7.94 13.84
N VAL A 50 8.98 -7.95 12.89
CA VAL A 50 8.04 -6.84 12.75
C VAL A 50 7.09 -6.84 13.94
N THR A 51 7.06 -5.72 14.65
CA THR A 51 6.24 -5.52 15.86
C THR A 51 5.45 -4.23 15.79
N TYR A 52 4.27 -4.26 16.40
CA TYR A 52 3.38 -3.12 16.54
C TYR A 52 3.28 -2.78 18.03
N SER A 53 3.59 -1.54 18.40
CA SER A 53 3.58 -1.13 19.82
C SER A 53 2.17 -1.15 20.44
N LYS A 54 1.13 -0.97 19.62
CA LYS A 54 -0.28 -1.00 20.00
C LYS A 54 -1.13 -1.47 18.82
N THR A 55 -2.19 -2.21 19.10
CA THR A 55 -3.24 -2.60 18.13
C THR A 55 -4.52 -1.81 18.30
N THR A 56 -4.65 -1.03 19.39
CA THR A 56 -5.78 -0.13 19.64
C THR A 56 -5.24 1.24 19.99
N VAL A 57 -5.71 2.26 19.28
CA VAL A 57 -5.33 3.66 19.47
C VAL A 57 -6.56 4.56 19.31
N LYS A 58 -6.56 5.72 19.94
CA LYS A 58 -7.55 6.76 19.66
C LYS A 58 -7.19 7.52 18.39
N GLN A 59 -8.19 8.10 17.76
CA GLN A 59 -7.99 9.01 16.63
C GLN A 59 -7.04 10.15 17.02
N GLY A 60 -5.94 10.30 16.29
CA GLY A 60 -4.84 11.23 16.58
C GLY A 60 -3.72 10.65 17.43
N GLU A 61 -3.95 9.56 18.16
CA GLU A 61 -2.90 8.85 18.88
C GLU A 61 -1.98 8.09 17.95
N THR A 62 -0.73 7.92 18.34
CA THR A 62 0.30 7.25 17.56
C THR A 62 0.62 5.86 18.10
N PHE A 63 0.98 4.98 17.19
CA PHE A 63 1.64 3.71 17.44
C PHE A 63 2.90 3.60 16.57
N THR A 64 3.78 2.69 16.94
CA THR A 64 5.05 2.48 16.22
C THR A 64 5.07 1.10 15.62
N ILE A 65 5.54 1.00 14.37
CA ILE A 65 5.85 -0.26 13.69
C ILE A 65 7.36 -0.33 13.58
N THR A 66 7.97 -1.36 14.15
CA THR A 66 9.41 -1.59 14.10
C THR A 66 9.74 -2.97 13.56
N GLY A 67 10.94 -3.13 13.03
CA GLY A 67 11.41 -4.41 12.51
C GLY A 67 12.64 -4.25 11.63
N THR A 68 13.01 -5.33 10.99
CA THR A 68 14.13 -5.38 10.06
C THR A 68 13.66 -5.87 8.71
N ALA A 69 14.03 -5.16 7.65
CA ALA A 69 13.83 -5.58 6.26
C ALA A 69 15.21 -5.96 5.68
N LYS A 70 15.35 -7.20 5.21
CA LYS A 70 16.56 -7.67 4.52
C LYS A 70 16.25 -7.82 3.03
N ILE A 71 16.98 -7.11 2.16
CA ILE A 71 16.96 -7.35 0.72
C ILE A 71 17.74 -8.63 0.46
N LEU A 72 17.10 -9.62 -0.16
CA LEU A 72 17.72 -10.92 -0.40
C LEU A 72 18.72 -10.87 -1.56
N ASP A 73 19.79 -11.64 -1.47
CA ASP A 73 20.74 -11.87 -2.57
C ASP A 73 20.08 -12.63 -3.72
N ALA A 74 19.06 -13.45 -3.40
CA ALA A 74 18.21 -14.17 -4.33
C ALA A 74 17.30 -13.28 -5.21
N TRP A 75 17.45 -11.97 -5.17
CA TRP A 75 16.65 -11.02 -5.94
C TRP A 75 16.49 -11.43 -7.40
N PRO A 76 15.24 -11.55 -7.92
CA PRO A 76 14.98 -12.06 -9.27
C PRO A 76 15.62 -11.18 -10.34
N GLY A 77 16.44 -11.80 -11.21
CA GLY A 77 17.14 -11.09 -12.29
C GLY A 77 16.23 -10.62 -13.42
N ASN A 78 15.01 -11.16 -13.52
CA ASN A 78 13.99 -10.80 -14.51
C ASN A 78 13.17 -9.56 -14.13
N LEU A 79 13.27 -9.04 -12.91
CA LEU A 79 12.65 -7.78 -12.55
C LEU A 79 13.29 -6.63 -13.32
N ALA A 80 12.46 -5.66 -13.71
CA ALA A 80 12.83 -4.53 -14.55
C ALA A 80 14.05 -3.71 -14.04
N ALA A 81 14.35 -3.80 -12.76
CA ALA A 81 15.50 -3.15 -12.15
C ALA A 81 16.78 -3.98 -12.21
N GLY A 82 16.69 -5.29 -12.49
CA GLY A 82 17.82 -6.25 -12.48
C GLY A 82 18.58 -6.28 -11.15
N ASP A 83 18.83 -5.11 -10.59
CA ASP A 83 19.50 -4.89 -9.32
C ASP A 83 18.76 -3.77 -8.54
N PRO A 84 18.30 -3.99 -7.32
CA PRO A 84 17.59 -2.98 -6.55
C PRO A 84 18.55 -1.85 -6.19
N ARG A 85 18.21 -0.62 -6.54
CA ARG A 85 19.07 0.55 -6.26
C ARG A 85 18.37 1.63 -5.45
N VAL A 86 17.07 1.72 -5.56
CA VAL A 86 16.28 2.78 -4.91
C VAL A 86 15.03 2.18 -4.30
N GLY A 87 14.85 2.42 -3.01
CA GLY A 87 13.68 1.99 -2.26
C GLY A 87 13.03 3.10 -1.46
N TYR A 88 11.81 2.85 -1.02
CA TYR A 88 11.02 3.72 -0.18
C TYR A 88 10.28 2.87 0.84
N MET A 89 10.57 3.08 2.12
CA MET A 89 9.87 2.44 3.22
C MET A 89 8.60 3.24 3.54
N GLY A 90 7.47 2.58 3.69
CA GLY A 90 6.20 3.21 3.97
C GLY A 90 5.20 2.27 4.64
N ILE A 91 3.95 2.67 4.66
CA ILE A 91 2.83 1.87 5.14
C ILE A 91 1.80 1.68 4.03
N ILE A 92 1.11 0.56 4.05
CA ILE A 92 -0.07 0.31 3.22
C ILE A 92 -1.25 0.04 4.14
N ALA A 93 -2.36 0.70 3.84
CA ALA A 93 -3.64 0.55 4.53
C ALA A 93 -4.79 0.81 3.55
N PRO A 94 -6.05 0.42 3.85
CA PRO A 94 -7.20 0.63 2.97
C PRO A 94 -7.59 2.12 2.89
N GLY A 95 -6.85 2.91 2.12
CA GLY A 95 -7.05 4.34 1.98
C GLY A 95 -6.39 5.16 3.10
N PRO A 96 -6.74 6.46 3.25
CA PRO A 96 -6.07 7.37 4.17
C PRO A 96 -6.62 7.24 5.61
N VAL A 97 -6.62 6.02 6.15
CA VAL A 97 -7.17 5.69 7.48
C VAL A 97 -6.15 5.85 8.60
N VAL A 98 -4.89 5.82 8.25
CA VAL A 98 -3.75 6.10 9.12
C VAL A 98 -2.80 7.09 8.44
N LEU A 99 -1.95 7.75 9.21
CA LEU A 99 -0.99 8.74 8.71
C LEU A 99 0.41 8.43 9.23
N LEU A 100 1.35 8.19 8.33
CA LEU A 100 2.77 8.07 8.65
C LEU A 100 3.30 9.45 9.04
N LYS A 101 3.74 9.60 10.30
CA LYS A 101 4.29 10.84 10.84
C LYS A 101 5.79 10.93 10.67
N GLU A 102 6.47 9.85 11.00
CA GLU A 102 7.92 9.76 10.96
C GLU A 102 8.35 8.35 10.61
N ARG A 103 9.50 8.22 9.98
CA ARG A 103 10.18 6.95 9.80
C ARG A 103 11.67 7.14 9.92
N THR A 104 12.31 6.16 10.54
CA THR A 104 13.76 6.04 10.61
C THR A 104 14.18 4.74 9.97
N ILE A 105 15.37 4.75 9.38
CA ILE A 105 16.04 3.56 8.87
C ILE A 105 17.47 3.61 9.40
N ASN A 106 17.89 2.53 10.06
CA ASN A 106 19.20 2.43 10.72
C ASN A 106 19.46 3.62 11.67
N GLY A 107 18.41 4.03 12.42
CA GLY A 107 18.46 5.14 13.37
C GLY A 107 18.41 6.55 12.77
N VAL A 108 18.36 6.69 11.44
CA VAL A 108 18.34 7.98 10.75
C VAL A 108 16.94 8.29 10.21
N SER A 109 16.46 9.51 10.43
CA SER A 109 15.17 9.96 9.85
C SER A 109 15.25 10.03 8.33
N VAL A 110 14.34 9.32 7.65
CA VAL A 110 14.34 9.20 6.19
C VAL A 110 13.01 9.64 5.62
N PRO A 111 12.90 10.90 5.20
CA PRO A 111 11.65 11.44 4.68
C PRO A 111 11.33 11.01 3.24
N SER A 112 12.32 10.53 2.50
CA SER A 112 12.19 10.20 1.09
C SER A 112 12.73 8.80 0.76
N ARG A 113 13.27 8.62 -0.42
CA ARG A 113 13.91 7.41 -0.89
C ARG A 113 15.27 7.17 -0.22
N ILE A 114 15.68 5.91 -0.21
CA ILE A 114 17.02 5.47 0.18
C ILE A 114 17.64 4.65 -0.96
N ASP A 115 18.96 4.55 -0.95
CA ASP A 115 19.66 3.59 -1.79
C ASP A 115 19.57 2.21 -1.14
N VAL A 116 19.34 1.20 -1.95
CA VAL A 116 19.19 -0.19 -1.49
C VAL A 116 20.14 -1.11 -2.25
N CYS A 117 20.56 -2.18 -1.61
CA CYS A 117 21.49 -3.16 -2.13
C CYS A 117 21.08 -4.58 -1.75
N ARG A 118 21.49 -5.58 -2.55
CA ARG A 118 21.31 -7.00 -2.22
C ARG A 118 22.09 -7.38 -0.97
N GLY A 119 21.55 -8.28 -0.16
CA GLY A 119 22.12 -8.72 1.10
C GLY A 119 22.07 -7.66 2.21
N CYS A 120 21.61 -6.44 1.92
CA CYS A 120 21.60 -5.35 2.88
C CYS A 120 20.42 -5.42 3.84
N ILE A 121 20.66 -4.97 5.07
CA ILE A 121 19.74 -4.99 6.20
C ILE A 121 19.33 -3.56 6.55
N TYR A 122 18.05 -3.35 6.75
CA TYR A 122 17.43 -2.06 7.06
C TYR A 122 16.57 -2.20 8.32
N GLU A 123 17.12 -1.77 9.45
CA GLU A 123 16.33 -1.62 10.67
C GLU A 123 15.40 -0.42 10.52
N PHE A 124 14.12 -0.60 10.71
CA PHE A 124 13.17 0.47 10.53
C PHE A 124 12.31 0.72 11.76
N SER A 125 11.93 1.97 11.92
CA SER A 125 10.90 2.41 12.87
C SER A 125 9.99 3.43 12.20
N MET A 126 8.68 3.21 12.28
CA MET A 126 7.68 4.07 11.69
C MET A 126 6.65 4.48 12.73
N THR A 127 6.51 5.78 12.97
CA THR A 127 5.48 6.35 13.83
C THR A 127 4.25 6.67 13.00
N VAL A 128 3.14 6.04 13.33
CA VAL A 128 1.88 6.09 12.59
C VAL A 128 0.77 6.60 13.49
N ALA A 129 -0.03 7.55 13.03
CA ALA A 129 -1.20 8.06 13.75
C ALA A 129 -2.49 7.46 13.19
N GLY A 130 -3.42 7.07 14.07
CA GLY A 130 -4.78 6.70 13.70
C GLY A 130 -5.53 7.94 13.20
N ARG A 131 -6.08 7.88 11.97
CA ARG A 131 -6.74 9.04 11.35
C ARG A 131 -8.25 8.90 11.26
N ARG A 132 -8.76 7.72 10.91
CA ARG A 132 -10.20 7.46 10.79
C ARG A 132 -10.61 6.34 11.72
N PRO A 133 -11.71 6.50 12.47
CA PRO A 133 -12.25 5.43 13.30
C PRO A 133 -12.59 4.18 12.50
N GLY A 134 -12.39 3.03 13.10
CA GLY A 134 -12.65 1.72 12.51
C GLY A 134 -11.51 0.73 12.76
N GLU A 135 -11.65 -0.47 12.22
CA GLU A 135 -10.63 -1.52 12.26
C GLU A 135 -9.96 -1.61 10.88
N TRP A 136 -8.64 -1.50 10.85
CA TRP A 136 -7.87 -1.34 9.62
C TRP A 136 -6.67 -2.27 9.60
N HIS A 137 -6.53 -3.03 8.51
CA HIS A 137 -5.34 -3.85 8.29
C HIS A 137 -4.20 -2.99 7.76
N VAL A 138 -3.13 -2.88 8.54
CA VAL A 138 -1.99 -1.98 8.27
C VAL A 138 -0.72 -2.80 8.10
N HIS A 139 0.01 -2.57 7.01
CA HIS A 139 1.27 -3.25 6.69
C HIS A 139 2.42 -2.27 6.62
N PRO A 140 3.63 -2.60 7.10
CA PRO A 140 4.84 -1.97 6.61
C PRO A 140 5.04 -2.36 5.15
N SER A 141 5.63 -1.48 4.37
CA SER A 141 5.89 -1.73 2.96
C SER A 141 7.24 -1.21 2.52
N PHE A 142 7.84 -1.91 1.57
CA PHE A 142 9.08 -1.48 0.96
C PHE A 142 8.89 -1.41 -0.57
N SER A 143 8.72 -0.20 -1.08
CA SER A 143 8.57 0.03 -2.51
C SER A 143 9.93 0.15 -3.15
N VAL A 144 10.29 -0.81 -4.01
CA VAL A 144 11.56 -0.83 -4.72
C VAL A 144 11.34 -0.47 -6.18
N LYS A 145 12.13 0.47 -6.71
CA LYS A 145 12.02 0.91 -8.10
C LYS A 145 12.21 -0.27 -9.05
N GLY A 146 11.19 -0.53 -9.87
CA GLY A 146 11.17 -1.62 -10.85
C GLY A 146 10.60 -2.95 -10.35
N ALA A 147 10.39 -3.10 -9.02
CA ALA A 147 9.75 -4.29 -8.44
C ALA A 147 8.36 -3.99 -7.85
N GLY A 148 8.04 -2.70 -7.65
CA GLY A 148 6.79 -2.30 -7.02
C GLY A 148 6.87 -2.26 -5.49
N THR A 149 5.72 -2.41 -4.85
CA THR A 149 5.59 -2.34 -3.38
C THR A 149 5.54 -3.75 -2.80
N LEU A 150 6.48 -4.05 -1.94
CA LEU A 150 6.63 -5.32 -1.24
C LEU A 150 6.06 -5.15 0.17
N LEU A 151 5.06 -5.95 0.51
CA LEU A 151 4.34 -5.84 1.78
C LEU A 151 5.02 -6.68 2.86
N GLY A 152 5.12 -6.11 4.05
CA GLY A 152 5.50 -6.84 5.26
C GLY A 152 4.30 -7.41 6.01
N PRO A 153 4.54 -8.09 7.14
CA PRO A 153 3.48 -8.61 8.00
C PRO A 153 2.56 -7.49 8.46
N GLY A 154 1.24 -7.69 8.29
CA GLY A 154 0.22 -6.73 8.66
C GLY A 154 -0.45 -7.08 9.96
N GLU A 155 -1.03 -6.05 10.61
CA GLU A 155 -1.79 -6.18 11.84
C GLU A 155 -3.10 -5.39 11.74
N PHE A 156 -4.15 -5.87 12.41
CA PHE A 156 -5.40 -5.13 12.53
C PHE A 156 -5.28 -4.07 13.61
N ILE A 157 -5.42 -2.82 13.21
CA ILE A 157 -5.36 -1.66 14.10
C ILE A 157 -6.76 -1.10 14.28
N THR A 158 -7.26 -1.14 15.52
CA THR A 158 -8.52 -0.50 15.90
C THR A 158 -8.26 0.96 16.24
N VAL A 159 -8.86 1.88 15.49
CA VAL A 159 -8.83 3.31 15.76
C VAL A 159 -10.18 3.70 16.40
N GLU A 160 -10.15 4.04 17.67
CA GLU A 160 -11.32 4.53 18.41
C GLU A 160 -11.61 5.99 18.07
N GLU A 161 -12.90 6.36 18.08
CA GLU A 161 -13.32 7.74 17.83
C GLU A 161 -12.81 8.68 18.95
N ASN A 162 -12.30 9.83 18.53
CA ASN A 162 -11.97 10.92 19.44
C ASN A 162 -13.00 12.03 19.23
N PRO A 163 -13.70 12.52 20.29
CA PRO A 163 -14.67 13.61 20.19
C PRO A 163 -14.12 14.88 19.53
N ASP A 164 -12.83 15.16 19.71
CA ASP A 164 -12.15 16.30 19.11
C ASP A 164 -11.78 16.09 17.63
N GLY A 165 -11.96 14.87 17.11
CA GLY A 165 -11.60 14.47 15.76
C GLY A 165 -10.09 14.37 15.54
N PHE A 166 -9.71 14.16 14.27
CA PHE A 166 -8.30 14.12 13.86
C PHE A 166 -7.81 15.50 13.45
N SER A 167 -6.66 15.88 13.98
CA SER A 167 -5.97 17.12 13.61
C SER A 167 -4.58 16.81 13.04
N ASN A 168 -4.26 17.44 11.91
CA ASN A 168 -2.95 17.34 11.27
C ASN A 168 -2.36 18.76 11.06
N PRO A 169 -1.89 19.41 12.14
CA PRO A 169 -1.33 20.76 12.05
C PRO A 169 0.00 20.76 11.29
N VAL A 170 0.13 21.67 10.34
CA VAL A 170 1.36 21.93 9.59
C VAL A 170 1.62 23.43 9.55
N THR A 171 2.87 23.81 9.81
CA THR A 171 3.30 25.22 9.71
C THR A 171 3.66 25.52 8.26
N LEU A 172 3.01 26.50 7.65
CA LEU A 172 3.28 26.98 6.31
C LEU A 172 4.54 27.84 6.28
N GLU A 173 5.07 28.10 5.07
CA GLU A 173 6.26 28.94 4.86
C GLU A 173 6.13 30.34 5.49
N GLY A 174 4.91 30.90 5.53
CA GLY A 174 4.60 32.18 6.17
C GLY A 174 4.49 32.14 7.72
N GLY A 175 4.82 31.01 8.36
CA GLY A 175 4.78 30.83 9.81
C GLY A 175 3.39 30.54 10.39
N SER A 176 2.32 30.58 9.59
CA SER A 176 0.98 30.21 10.05
C SER A 176 0.79 28.71 10.13
N THR A 177 0.15 28.22 11.20
CA THR A 177 -0.19 26.80 11.35
C THR A 177 -1.61 26.57 10.84
N VAL A 178 -1.76 25.58 9.96
CA VAL A 178 -3.04 25.17 9.40
C VAL A 178 -3.28 23.68 9.66
N ASN A 179 -4.55 23.30 9.82
CA ASN A 179 -4.89 21.88 9.87
C ASN A 179 -5.17 21.37 8.47
N LEU A 180 -4.33 20.44 7.97
CA LEU A 180 -4.46 19.89 6.63
C LEU A 180 -5.76 19.09 6.40
N GLU A 181 -6.44 18.64 7.47
CA GLU A 181 -7.69 17.88 7.34
C GLU A 181 -8.85 18.73 6.81
N ASN A 182 -8.85 20.01 7.12
CA ASN A 182 -9.90 20.94 6.70
C ASN A 182 -9.37 22.15 5.91
N TYR A 183 -8.08 22.16 5.58
CA TYR A 183 -7.48 23.21 4.77
C TYR A 183 -8.15 23.28 3.39
N GLN A 184 -8.61 24.46 3.00
CA GLN A 184 -9.39 24.72 1.78
C GLN A 184 -10.76 24.03 1.67
N LEU A 185 -11.17 23.20 2.64
CA LEU A 185 -12.42 22.45 2.56
C LEU A 185 -13.67 23.36 2.39
N PRO A 186 -13.83 24.47 3.13
CA PRO A 186 -14.96 25.38 2.94
C PRO A 186 -14.98 26.00 1.54
N PHE A 187 -13.82 26.38 1.02
CA PHE A 187 -13.68 26.94 -0.32
C PHE A 187 -14.05 25.89 -1.41
N THR A 188 -13.60 24.68 -1.24
CA THR A 188 -13.93 23.56 -2.14
C THR A 188 -15.45 23.32 -2.17
N TRP A 189 -16.14 23.33 -1.03
CA TRP A 189 -17.58 23.19 -0.96
C TRP A 189 -18.31 24.35 -1.64
N ILE A 190 -17.87 25.60 -1.42
CA ILE A 190 -18.44 26.78 -2.08
C ILE A 190 -18.34 26.62 -3.61
N TRP A 191 -17.18 26.22 -4.10
CA TRP A 191 -16.97 26.00 -5.54
C TRP A 191 -17.83 24.86 -6.08
N LEU A 192 -17.91 23.74 -5.38
CA LEU A 192 -18.72 22.61 -5.79
C LEU A 192 -20.20 23.00 -5.93
N VAL A 193 -20.74 23.69 -4.92
CA VAL A 193 -22.13 24.15 -4.94
C VAL A 193 -22.34 25.20 -6.04
N LEU A 194 -21.45 26.16 -6.18
CA LEU A 194 -21.56 27.22 -7.17
C LEU A 194 -21.53 26.65 -8.62
N THR A 195 -20.57 25.79 -8.92
CA THR A 195 -20.45 25.15 -10.24
C THR A 195 -21.64 24.24 -10.54
N PHE A 196 -22.14 23.51 -9.54
CA PHE A 196 -23.35 22.72 -9.66
C PHE A 196 -24.58 23.60 -9.99
N LEU A 197 -24.76 24.72 -9.27
CA LEU A 197 -25.87 25.64 -9.51
C LEU A 197 -25.80 26.30 -10.87
N ILE A 198 -24.61 26.67 -11.35
CA ILE A 198 -24.38 27.21 -12.70
C ILE A 198 -24.78 26.17 -13.76
N GLY A 199 -24.27 24.94 -13.62
CA GLY A 199 -24.59 23.85 -14.53
C GLY A 199 -26.09 23.50 -14.52
N LEU A 200 -26.70 23.48 -13.35
CA LEU A 200 -28.14 23.24 -13.18
C LEU A 200 -28.97 24.35 -13.83
N ALA A 201 -28.63 25.62 -13.60
CA ALA A 201 -29.33 26.75 -14.22
C ALA A 201 -29.26 26.68 -15.74
N TRP A 202 -28.11 26.34 -16.32
CA TRP A 202 -27.93 26.15 -17.75
C TRP A 202 -28.73 24.95 -18.28
N MET A 203 -28.73 23.83 -17.57
CA MET A 203 -29.54 22.67 -17.92
C MET A 203 -31.07 23.02 -17.90
N ILE A 204 -31.53 23.73 -16.85
CA ILE A 204 -32.92 24.18 -16.74
C ILE A 204 -33.27 25.11 -17.87
N TYR A 205 -32.41 26.05 -18.28
CA TYR A 205 -32.64 26.95 -19.38
C TYR A 205 -33.00 26.21 -20.70
N TRP A 206 -32.21 25.16 -21.00
CA TRP A 206 -32.41 24.40 -22.23
C TRP A 206 -33.54 23.36 -22.13
N THR A 207 -33.86 22.85 -20.97
CA THR A 207 -34.87 21.80 -20.80
C THR A 207 -36.27 22.32 -20.54
N VAL A 208 -36.41 23.38 -19.76
CA VAL A 208 -37.76 23.89 -19.34
C VAL A 208 -38.28 24.96 -20.28
N PRO A 209 -37.69 26.17 -20.42
CA PRO A 209 -38.20 27.19 -21.30
C PRO A 209 -37.97 26.89 -22.79
N LYS A 210 -36.86 26.24 -23.14
CA LYS A 210 -36.53 25.93 -24.54
C LYS A 210 -37.08 24.58 -25.02
N ARG A 211 -37.39 23.68 -24.10
CA ARG A 211 -37.89 22.33 -24.40
C ARG A 211 -37.03 21.55 -25.42
N THR A 212 -35.69 21.77 -25.40
CA THR A 212 -34.77 21.16 -26.38
C THR A 212 -34.86 19.64 -26.35
N VAL A 213 -34.99 19.05 -25.14
CA VAL A 213 -35.13 17.59 -24.99
C VAL A 213 -36.45 17.07 -25.57
N THR A 214 -37.55 17.86 -25.43
CA THR A 214 -38.87 17.47 -26.02
C THR A 214 -38.91 17.69 -27.53
N ASN A 215 -38.07 18.55 -28.04
CA ASN A 215 -37.94 18.82 -29.47
C ASN A 215 -36.91 17.91 -30.16
N LEU A 216 -36.26 16.98 -29.43
CA LEU A 216 -35.25 16.08 -29.99
C LEU A 216 -35.79 15.27 -31.18
N ALA A 217 -37.07 14.87 -31.12
CA ALA A 217 -37.75 14.19 -32.24
C ALA A 217 -37.86 15.05 -33.49
N VAL A 218 -38.01 16.37 -33.31
CA VAL A 218 -38.02 17.34 -34.42
C VAL A 218 -36.61 17.57 -34.95
N THR A 219 -35.63 17.65 -34.05
CA THR A 219 -34.23 17.84 -34.43
C THR A 219 -33.65 16.67 -35.23
N SER A 220 -34.14 15.44 -35.00
CA SER A 220 -33.73 14.26 -35.76
C SER A 220 -34.12 14.33 -37.24
N GLN A 221 -35.05 15.20 -37.60
CA GLN A 221 -35.51 15.43 -38.98
C GLN A 221 -34.78 16.60 -39.66
N ILE A 222 -33.95 17.33 -38.93
CA ILE A 222 -33.19 18.48 -39.47
C ILE A 222 -31.96 17.95 -40.21
N PRO A 223 -31.70 18.38 -41.46
CA PRO A 223 -30.48 18.00 -42.17
C PRO A 223 -29.22 18.41 -41.37
N LEU A 224 -28.19 17.54 -41.38
CA LEU A 224 -26.96 17.70 -40.61
C LEU A 224 -26.16 19.02 -40.86
N ASN A 225 -26.39 19.68 -41.98
CA ASN A 225 -25.74 20.93 -42.36
C ASN A 225 -26.53 22.20 -42.00
N THR A 226 -27.64 22.06 -41.26
CA THR A 226 -28.45 23.19 -40.81
C THR A 226 -28.13 23.49 -39.35
N ASP A 227 -27.85 24.74 -39.00
CA ASP A 227 -27.49 25.17 -37.65
C ASP A 227 -28.67 25.23 -36.66
N GLY A 228 -29.86 24.83 -37.09
CA GLY A 228 -31.08 24.83 -36.30
C GLY A 228 -31.75 26.20 -36.15
N MET A 229 -31.11 27.29 -36.60
CA MET A 229 -31.72 28.63 -36.51
C MET A 229 -32.90 28.82 -37.45
N ASP A 230 -32.87 28.22 -38.61
CA ASP A 230 -33.92 28.29 -39.61
C ASP A 230 -35.22 27.62 -39.15
N TYR A 231 -35.15 26.72 -38.17
CA TYR A 231 -36.31 26.05 -37.58
C TYR A 231 -36.78 26.69 -36.26
N GLY A 232 -36.17 27.84 -35.86
CA GLY A 232 -36.55 28.54 -34.64
C GLY A 232 -36.18 27.81 -33.32
N LEU A 233 -35.43 26.71 -33.40
CA LEU A 233 -35.01 25.94 -32.23
C LEU A 233 -33.98 26.70 -31.41
N ILE A 234 -33.01 27.31 -32.06
CA ILE A 234 -31.96 28.15 -31.45
C ILE A 234 -32.07 29.55 -32.07
N THR A 235 -32.32 30.54 -31.25
CA THR A 235 -32.51 31.90 -31.71
C THR A 235 -31.22 32.72 -31.55
N LYS A 236 -31.11 33.87 -32.25
CA LYS A 236 -30.01 34.84 -32.05
C LYS A 236 -29.89 35.30 -30.60
N LYS A 237 -31.01 35.34 -29.86
CA LYS A 237 -31.04 35.62 -28.41
C LYS A 237 -30.37 34.49 -27.62
N ASP A 238 -30.56 33.24 -28.01
CA ASP A 238 -29.93 32.10 -27.35
C ASP A 238 -28.43 32.09 -27.54
N HIS A 239 -27.95 32.37 -28.77
CA HIS A 239 -26.51 32.52 -29.03
C HIS A 239 -25.90 33.66 -28.18
N ARG A 240 -26.59 34.80 -28.10
CA ARG A 240 -26.12 35.90 -27.26
C ARG A 240 -26.07 35.50 -25.77
N ASN A 241 -27.11 34.81 -25.27
CA ASN A 241 -27.18 34.36 -23.89
C ASN A 241 -26.08 33.30 -23.62
N MET A 242 -25.85 32.38 -24.55
CA MET A 242 -24.78 31.39 -24.45
C MET A 242 -23.42 32.04 -24.35
N ASN A 243 -23.15 33.04 -25.21
CA ASN A 243 -21.86 33.76 -25.19
C ASN A 243 -21.66 34.48 -23.84
N TRP A 244 -22.68 35.19 -23.34
CA TRP A 244 -22.58 35.88 -22.05
C TRP A 244 -22.43 34.89 -20.89
N PHE A 245 -23.13 33.77 -20.94
CA PHE A 245 -22.98 32.70 -19.95
C PHE A 245 -21.57 32.11 -19.95
N ALA A 246 -21.03 31.81 -21.14
CA ALA A 246 -19.67 31.28 -21.28
C ALA A 246 -18.62 32.28 -20.79
N ILE A 247 -18.73 33.55 -21.19
CA ILE A 247 -17.82 34.63 -20.75
C ILE A 247 -17.92 34.80 -19.22
N GLY A 248 -19.12 34.89 -18.67
CA GLY A 248 -19.35 35.05 -17.25
C GLY A 248 -18.78 33.86 -16.45
N THR A 249 -18.97 32.65 -16.92
CA THR A 249 -18.40 31.44 -16.30
C THR A 249 -16.87 31.46 -16.36
N ALA A 250 -16.27 31.82 -17.50
CA ALA A 250 -14.83 31.90 -17.64
C ALA A 250 -14.21 32.96 -16.68
N LEU A 251 -14.85 34.13 -16.60
CA LEU A 251 -14.41 35.20 -15.68
C LEU A 251 -14.54 34.76 -14.20
N LEU A 252 -15.62 34.06 -13.85
CA LEU A 252 -15.81 33.54 -12.50
C LEU A 252 -14.74 32.48 -12.14
N LEU A 253 -14.45 31.57 -13.07
CA LEU A 253 -13.41 30.56 -12.87
C LEU A 253 -12.03 31.23 -12.72
N LEU A 254 -11.71 32.21 -13.55
CA LEU A 254 -10.47 32.95 -13.44
C LEU A 254 -10.35 33.70 -12.11
N ALA A 255 -11.40 34.40 -11.70
CA ALA A 255 -11.44 35.11 -10.42
C ALA A 255 -11.27 34.13 -9.22
N GLY A 256 -11.94 33.00 -9.28
CA GLY A 256 -11.79 31.98 -8.26
C GLY A 256 -10.40 31.37 -8.19
N TRP A 257 -9.77 31.13 -9.34
CA TRP A 257 -8.41 30.65 -9.40
C TRP A 257 -7.40 31.66 -8.82
N ILE A 258 -7.55 32.94 -9.15
CA ILE A 258 -6.72 34.03 -8.60
C ILE A 258 -6.93 34.11 -7.08
N TYR A 259 -8.19 34.09 -6.61
CA TYR A 259 -8.50 34.11 -5.18
C TYR A 259 -7.87 32.92 -4.47
N GLN A 260 -8.02 31.72 -5.00
CA GLN A 260 -7.42 30.49 -4.41
C GLN A 260 -5.90 30.61 -4.31
N ALA A 261 -5.24 31.08 -5.37
CA ALA A 261 -3.79 31.22 -5.40
C ALA A 261 -3.26 32.23 -4.36
N GLN A 262 -4.06 33.25 -4.01
CA GLN A 262 -3.71 34.26 -3.01
C GLN A 262 -4.11 33.89 -1.59
N ALA A 263 -5.32 33.35 -1.42
CA ALA A 263 -5.87 33.04 -0.10
C ALA A 263 -5.31 31.74 0.49
N PHE A 264 -4.90 30.81 -0.37
CA PHE A 264 -4.39 29.49 0.04
C PHE A 264 -3.02 29.22 -0.58
N PRO A 265 -1.95 29.87 -0.09
CA PRO A 265 -0.61 29.59 -0.57
C PRO A 265 -0.27 28.12 -0.30
N THR A 266 -0.03 27.36 -1.36
CA THR A 266 0.21 25.91 -1.32
C THR A 266 1.66 25.53 -1.02
N LYS A 267 2.51 26.51 -0.68
CA LYS A 267 3.90 26.25 -0.35
C LYS A 267 4.00 25.73 1.08
N ILE A 268 3.87 24.43 1.23
CA ILE A 268 4.44 23.72 2.37
C ILE A 268 5.95 23.83 2.20
N PRO A 269 6.73 24.16 3.24
CA PRO A 269 8.18 24.13 3.14
C PRO A 269 8.57 22.77 2.56
N GLN A 270 9.06 22.78 1.33
CA GLN A 270 9.70 21.57 0.81
C GLN A 270 10.95 21.42 1.66
N GLN A 271 10.92 20.44 2.52
CA GLN A 271 12.14 19.98 3.15
C GLN A 271 13.00 19.44 2.01
N ILE A 272 13.85 20.28 1.47
CA ILE A 272 14.93 19.86 0.58
C ILE A 272 15.94 19.20 1.51
N PHE A 273 15.71 17.92 1.77
CA PHE A 273 16.69 17.13 2.48
C PHE A 273 17.84 16.89 1.51
N GLN A 274 18.90 17.65 1.66
CA GLN A 274 20.23 17.26 1.22
C GLN A 274 20.78 16.19 2.20
N PHE A 275 20.02 15.14 2.42
CA PHE A 275 20.58 13.98 3.10
C PHE A 275 21.25 13.13 2.02
N ALA A 276 22.54 12.88 2.20
CA ALA A 276 23.04 11.60 1.79
C ALA A 276 22.11 10.54 2.41
N PRO A 277 21.54 9.63 1.61
CA PRO A 277 20.74 8.55 2.18
C PRO A 277 21.60 7.93 3.29
N PRO A 278 20.99 7.54 4.44
CA PRO A 278 21.73 6.85 5.45
C PRO A 278 22.41 5.69 4.74
N GLU A 279 23.73 5.64 4.79
CA GLU A 279 24.43 4.44 4.34
C GLU A 279 23.79 3.32 5.14
N PRO A 280 23.23 2.30 4.47
CA PRO A 280 22.79 1.14 5.20
C PRO A 280 23.97 0.77 6.05
N ALA A 281 23.78 0.74 7.36
CA ALA A 281 24.80 0.17 8.21
C ALA A 281 24.92 -1.28 7.75
N VAL A 282 25.82 -1.49 6.80
CA VAL A 282 26.29 -2.82 6.45
C VAL A 282 27.14 -3.21 7.64
N ALA A 283 26.50 -3.48 8.77
CA ALA A 283 27.04 -4.42 9.69
C ALA A 283 27.06 -5.73 8.88
N LYS A 284 28.16 -5.96 8.18
CA LYS A 284 28.61 -7.31 7.93
C LYS A 284 28.91 -7.86 9.32
N ALA A 285 27.84 -8.27 10.02
CA ALA A 285 27.97 -9.18 11.12
C ALA A 285 28.89 -10.31 10.61
N PRO A 286 29.88 -10.76 11.37
CA PRO A 286 30.72 -11.84 10.94
C PRO A 286 29.81 -12.99 10.51
N VAL A 287 29.86 -13.34 9.22
CA VAL A 287 29.02 -14.42 8.65
C VAL A 287 29.71 -15.70 9.07
N PHE A 288 29.20 -16.36 10.10
CA PHE A 288 29.69 -17.66 10.55
C PHE A 288 28.71 -18.81 10.24
N ALA A 289 27.53 -18.51 9.73
CA ALA A 289 26.60 -19.51 9.19
C ALA A 289 26.65 -19.48 7.66
N GLU A 290 27.28 -20.47 7.04
CA GLU A 290 27.25 -20.66 5.61
C GLU A 290 26.15 -21.65 5.25
N VAL A 291 25.21 -21.23 4.41
CA VAL A 291 24.05 -22.02 4.00
C VAL A 291 24.15 -22.34 2.53
N GLY A 292 24.15 -23.63 2.20
CA GLY A 292 24.18 -24.08 0.83
C GLY A 292 22.76 -24.18 0.23
N LEU A 293 22.71 -24.45 -1.09
CA LEU A 293 21.43 -24.63 -1.78
C LEU A 293 20.68 -25.85 -1.22
N GLY A 294 19.46 -25.62 -0.78
CA GLY A 294 18.58 -26.63 -0.22
C GLY A 294 17.61 -27.26 -1.24
N SER A 295 16.81 -28.21 -0.75
CA SER A 295 15.65 -28.73 -1.43
C SER A 295 14.43 -28.62 -0.53
N ALA A 296 13.28 -28.29 -1.09
CA ALA A 296 12.03 -28.15 -0.36
C ALA A 296 10.94 -28.99 -1.01
N ASP A 297 10.18 -29.69 -0.18
CA ASP A 297 8.98 -30.43 -0.57
C ASP A 297 7.76 -29.79 0.12
N TYR A 298 6.74 -29.42 -0.63
CA TYR A 298 5.48 -28.92 -0.12
C TYR A 298 4.37 -29.90 -0.41
N ASP A 299 3.68 -30.33 0.64
CA ASP A 299 2.49 -31.19 0.59
C ASP A 299 1.26 -30.32 0.86
N SER A 300 0.42 -30.12 -0.16
CA SER A 300 -0.78 -29.31 -0.07
C SER A 300 -1.88 -29.98 0.78
N GLY A 301 -1.96 -31.32 0.76
CA GLY A 301 -2.96 -32.06 1.52
C GLY A 301 -2.78 -31.93 3.03
N THR A 302 -1.54 -31.88 3.50
CA THR A 302 -1.20 -31.70 4.91
C THR A 302 -0.77 -30.28 5.28
N GLN A 303 -0.63 -29.39 4.28
CA GLN A 303 -0.13 -28.00 4.44
C GLN A 303 1.26 -27.96 5.09
N THR A 304 2.12 -28.89 4.70
CA THR A 304 3.43 -29.09 5.32
C THR A 304 4.54 -28.78 4.34
N MET A 305 5.44 -27.88 4.74
CA MET A 305 6.69 -27.59 4.07
C MET A 305 7.83 -28.32 4.78
N THR A 306 8.63 -29.08 4.01
CA THR A 306 9.84 -29.72 4.52
C THR A 306 11.02 -29.23 3.71
N ILE A 307 12.00 -28.60 4.36
CA ILE A 307 13.19 -28.07 3.72
C ILE A 307 14.43 -28.81 4.22
N GLN A 308 15.23 -29.33 3.32
CA GLN A 308 16.53 -29.90 3.62
C GLN A 308 17.63 -28.92 3.16
N VAL A 309 18.47 -28.50 4.08
CA VAL A 309 19.47 -27.49 3.84
C VAL A 309 20.81 -27.83 4.49
N PRO A 310 21.94 -27.76 3.75
CA PRO A 310 23.27 -27.91 4.33
C PRO A 310 23.71 -26.61 4.99
N VAL A 311 24.10 -26.68 6.25
CA VAL A 311 24.56 -25.54 7.04
C VAL A 311 25.94 -25.83 7.62
N THR A 312 26.89 -24.92 7.44
CA THR A 312 28.25 -24.99 8.02
C THR A 312 28.42 -23.86 9.01
N ASN A 313 28.79 -24.20 10.23
CA ASN A 313 29.20 -23.22 11.23
C ASN A 313 30.69 -22.99 11.14
N THR A 314 31.10 -21.88 10.54
CA THR A 314 32.51 -21.47 10.42
C THR A 314 33.01 -20.66 11.61
N GLY A 315 32.16 -20.45 12.61
CA GLY A 315 32.48 -19.78 13.87
C GLY A 315 33.28 -20.67 14.81
N GLN A 316 33.46 -20.20 16.03
CA GLN A 316 34.20 -20.89 17.08
C GLN A 316 33.32 -21.52 18.15
N THR A 317 32.04 -21.13 18.19
CA THR A 317 31.06 -21.55 19.18
C THR A 317 29.86 -22.19 18.50
N PRO A 318 29.16 -23.14 19.14
CA PRO A 318 27.90 -23.65 18.65
C PRO A 318 26.89 -22.52 18.39
N MET A 319 26.07 -22.70 17.41
CA MET A 319 24.98 -21.78 17.09
C MET A 319 23.65 -22.53 17.01
N ASP A 320 22.61 -21.94 17.55
CA ASP A 320 21.25 -22.50 17.54
C ASP A 320 20.41 -21.82 16.46
N LEU A 321 19.68 -22.62 15.68
CA LEU A 321 18.70 -22.11 14.73
C LEU A 321 17.41 -21.73 15.49
N GLU A 322 17.18 -20.45 15.65
CA GLU A 322 16.04 -19.91 16.38
C GLU A 322 14.80 -19.70 15.51
N GLN A 323 15.03 -19.30 14.27
CA GLN A 323 13.94 -18.84 13.42
C GLN A 323 14.21 -19.03 11.93
N PHE A 324 13.15 -19.31 11.18
CA PHE A 324 13.10 -19.16 9.73
C PHE A 324 12.02 -18.13 9.37
N THR A 325 12.39 -17.16 8.56
CA THR A 325 11.46 -16.12 8.07
C THR A 325 11.47 -16.11 6.56
N THR A 326 10.31 -16.21 5.95
CA THR A 326 10.13 -16.04 4.51
C THR A 326 8.94 -15.15 4.24
N THR A 327 9.09 -14.15 3.39
CA THR A 327 8.07 -13.13 3.12
C THR A 327 7.46 -12.54 4.40
N THR A 328 6.22 -12.86 4.69
CA THR A 328 5.46 -12.45 5.88
C THR A 328 5.33 -13.56 6.93
N LEU A 329 5.86 -14.75 6.64
CA LEU A 329 5.77 -15.91 7.54
C LEU A 329 7.00 -16.02 8.42
N LYS A 330 6.76 -16.22 9.70
CA LYS A 330 7.78 -16.45 10.73
C LYS A 330 7.53 -17.81 11.39
N PHE A 331 8.57 -18.64 11.45
CA PHE A 331 8.58 -19.92 12.13
C PHE A 331 9.67 -19.92 13.17
N THR A 332 9.33 -20.20 14.41
CA THR A 332 10.29 -20.33 15.50
C THR A 332 10.56 -21.81 15.81
N THR A 333 11.82 -22.13 16.15
CA THR A 333 12.22 -23.49 16.50
C THR A 333 11.43 -23.97 17.72
N GLY A 334 10.86 -25.19 17.62
CA GLY A 334 10.05 -25.78 18.69
C GLY A 334 9.77 -27.26 18.48
N THR A 335 9.22 -27.89 19.51
CA THR A 335 8.95 -29.36 19.54
C THR A 335 7.51 -29.72 19.12
N GLY A 336 6.72 -28.75 18.63
CA GLY A 336 5.33 -28.95 18.24
C GLY A 336 5.12 -28.95 16.74
N ALA A 337 3.94 -29.38 16.28
CA ALA A 337 3.44 -29.16 14.93
C ALA A 337 2.25 -28.22 15.00
N GLY A 338 2.46 -26.94 14.64
CA GLY A 338 1.41 -25.92 14.65
C GLY A 338 1.84 -24.67 13.89
N PRO A 339 0.91 -23.74 13.64
CA PRO A 339 1.21 -22.49 12.99
C PRO A 339 2.37 -21.76 13.68
N GLY A 340 3.30 -21.23 12.87
CA GLY A 340 4.45 -20.50 13.36
C GLY A 340 5.54 -21.32 14.05
N VAL A 341 5.43 -22.67 14.08
CA VAL A 341 6.42 -23.56 14.70
C VAL A 341 7.18 -24.32 13.63
N MET A 342 8.50 -24.42 13.80
CA MET A 342 9.43 -25.15 12.96
C MET A 342 10.10 -26.27 13.79
N ALA A 343 9.90 -27.51 13.37
CA ALA A 343 10.68 -28.63 13.89
C ALA A 343 12.00 -28.76 13.11
N VAL A 344 13.10 -28.95 13.81
CA VAL A 344 14.45 -29.06 13.24
C VAL A 344 15.04 -30.42 13.58
N ALA A 345 15.54 -31.12 12.59
CA ALA A 345 16.24 -32.41 12.76
C ALA A 345 17.61 -32.38 12.03
N PRO A 346 18.66 -33.07 12.56
CA PRO A 346 18.67 -33.86 13.78
C PRO A 346 18.70 -33.03 15.07
N SER A 347 19.18 -31.78 14.99
CA SER A 347 19.27 -30.80 16.10
C SER A 347 19.17 -29.40 15.54
N ALA A 348 18.63 -28.45 16.29
CA ALA A 348 18.70 -27.01 15.96
C ALA A 348 20.11 -26.46 16.15
N THR A 349 20.92 -27.10 17.00
CA THR A 349 22.30 -26.70 17.27
C THR A 349 23.23 -27.19 16.17
N VAL A 350 24.03 -26.30 15.61
CA VAL A 350 25.07 -26.58 14.61
C VAL A 350 26.41 -26.32 15.24
N GLU A 351 27.18 -27.41 15.41
CA GLU A 351 28.56 -27.35 15.98
C GLU A 351 29.53 -26.70 15.00
N PRO A 352 30.59 -26.02 15.51
CA PRO A 352 31.68 -25.51 14.69
C PRO A 352 32.35 -26.61 13.86
N GLY A 353 32.61 -26.33 12.58
CA GLY A 353 33.25 -27.31 11.70
C GLY A 353 33.35 -26.83 10.26
N THR A 354 34.06 -27.65 9.46
CA THR A 354 34.26 -27.39 8.02
C THR A 354 33.34 -28.20 7.15
N SER A 355 32.64 -29.19 7.70
CA SER A 355 31.70 -30.03 6.98
C SER A 355 30.26 -29.57 7.23
N PRO A 356 29.42 -29.50 6.18
CA PRO A 356 28.04 -29.09 6.36
C PRO A 356 27.23 -30.11 7.17
N THR A 357 26.44 -29.61 8.08
CA THR A 357 25.38 -30.38 8.76
C THR A 357 24.09 -30.24 7.96
N MET A 358 23.48 -31.36 7.60
CA MET A 358 22.19 -31.34 6.90
C MET A 358 21.07 -31.14 7.90
N LEU A 359 20.41 -30.00 7.85
CA LEU A 359 19.21 -29.72 8.64
C LEU A 359 17.96 -30.05 7.84
N THR A 360 16.98 -30.65 8.51
CA THR A 360 15.62 -30.84 7.98
C THR A 360 14.67 -29.96 8.77
N LEU A 361 14.08 -28.98 8.13
CA LEU A 361 13.13 -28.02 8.70
C LEU A 361 11.73 -28.47 8.29
N THR A 362 10.83 -28.68 9.24
CA THR A 362 9.46 -29.10 8.97
C THR A 362 8.49 -28.10 9.60
N MET A 363 7.63 -27.50 8.77
CA MET A 363 6.68 -26.48 9.16
C MET A 363 5.29 -26.81 8.62
N LYS A 364 4.30 -26.93 9.52
CA LYS A 364 2.91 -27.17 9.16
C LYS A 364 2.11 -25.90 9.43
N ASP A 365 1.66 -25.22 8.37
CA ASP A 365 0.95 -23.95 8.51
C ASP A 365 -0.05 -23.75 7.35
N PRO A 366 -1.33 -23.46 7.62
CA PRO A 366 -2.32 -23.15 6.58
C PRO A 366 -1.96 -21.87 5.80
N ALA A 367 -1.09 -21.01 6.34
CA ALA A 367 -0.65 -19.80 5.66
C ALA A 367 0.15 -20.10 4.38
N TRP A 368 0.74 -21.29 4.23
CA TRP A 368 1.40 -21.69 2.97
C TRP A 368 0.48 -21.63 1.76
N GLU A 369 -0.81 -21.97 1.90
CA GLU A 369 -1.78 -21.87 0.82
C GLU A 369 -2.13 -20.41 0.48
N ALA A 370 -2.24 -19.55 1.51
CA ALA A 370 -2.52 -18.15 1.34
C ALA A 370 -1.41 -17.44 0.56
N GLU A 371 -0.18 -17.95 0.65
CA GLU A 371 0.99 -17.39 -0.02
C GLU A 371 1.09 -17.76 -1.50
N HIS A 372 0.25 -18.65 -2.02
CA HIS A 372 0.29 -19.10 -3.42
C HIS A 372 1.71 -19.51 -3.86
N LEU A 373 2.21 -20.60 -3.28
CA LEU A 373 3.60 -21.07 -3.46
C LEU A 373 4.01 -21.44 -4.89
N VAL A 374 3.04 -21.57 -5.80
CA VAL A 374 3.29 -21.87 -7.22
C VAL A 374 3.31 -20.59 -8.03
N PRO A 375 4.49 -20.05 -8.41
CA PRO A 375 4.56 -18.91 -9.30
C PRO A 375 4.12 -19.31 -10.72
N ILE A 376 3.18 -18.55 -11.27
CA ILE A 376 2.72 -18.72 -12.64
C ILE A 376 3.83 -18.24 -13.59
N GLY A 377 4.39 -19.12 -14.40
CA GLY A 377 5.33 -18.78 -15.48
C GLY A 377 6.82 -18.88 -15.15
N GLU A 378 7.22 -19.33 -13.96
CA GLU A 378 8.63 -19.61 -13.67
C GLU A 378 9.03 -21.06 -14.00
N SER A 379 10.21 -21.22 -14.60
CA SER A 379 10.78 -22.54 -14.91
C SER A 379 11.42 -23.24 -13.70
N GLN A 380 11.70 -22.51 -12.63
CA GLN A 380 12.24 -23.02 -11.38
C GLN A 380 11.42 -22.49 -10.20
N LEU A 381 10.88 -23.41 -9.42
CA LEU A 381 10.23 -23.09 -8.17
C LEU A 381 11.30 -22.99 -7.08
N LEU A 382 11.47 -21.82 -6.50
CA LEU A 382 12.41 -21.57 -5.42
C LEU A 382 11.67 -21.01 -4.23
N ILE A 383 11.99 -21.50 -3.04
CA ILE A 383 11.69 -20.85 -1.78
C ILE A 383 12.96 -20.18 -1.26
N SER A 384 12.84 -18.94 -0.82
CA SER A 384 13.93 -18.21 -0.21
C SER A 384 13.48 -17.61 1.11
N GLY A 385 14.41 -17.37 2.00
CA GLY A 385 14.14 -16.77 3.30
C GLY A 385 15.41 -16.55 4.09
N VAL A 386 15.26 -16.24 5.35
CA VAL A 386 16.36 -16.01 6.28
C VAL A 386 16.25 -16.98 7.45
N LEU A 387 17.32 -17.70 7.68
CA LEU A 387 17.58 -18.47 8.89
C LEU A 387 18.26 -17.55 9.90
N VAL A 388 17.71 -17.48 11.10
CA VAL A 388 18.26 -16.71 12.22
C VAL A 388 18.95 -17.68 13.16
N PHE A 389 20.26 -17.59 13.25
CA PHE A 389 21.07 -18.34 14.19
C PHE A 389 21.52 -17.44 15.34
N GLU A 390 21.55 -17.97 16.54
CA GLU A 390 22.04 -17.30 17.73
C GLU A 390 23.09 -18.16 18.42
N THR A 391 24.17 -17.54 18.88
CA THR A 391 25.18 -18.19 19.69
C THR A 391 24.91 -17.96 21.18
N ALA A 392 25.48 -18.76 22.05
CA ALA A 392 25.30 -18.67 23.50
C ALA A 392 25.72 -17.31 24.12
N ASP A 393 26.54 -16.54 23.43
CA ASP A 393 26.94 -15.18 23.79
C ASP A 393 26.03 -14.10 23.18
N GLY A 394 24.89 -14.51 22.52
CA GLY A 394 23.90 -13.62 21.98
C GLY A 394 24.25 -12.99 20.63
N GLN A 395 25.26 -13.51 19.91
CA GLN A 395 25.51 -13.05 18.55
C GLN A 395 24.50 -13.63 17.57
N VAL A 396 23.86 -12.78 16.80
CA VAL A 396 22.87 -13.15 15.80
C VAL A 396 23.48 -13.16 14.41
N ASN A 397 23.22 -14.23 13.65
CA ASN A 397 23.60 -14.36 12.26
C ASN A 397 22.38 -14.58 11.38
N LEU A 398 22.24 -13.77 10.34
CA LEU A 398 21.12 -13.80 9.38
C LEU A 398 21.60 -14.45 8.08
N ALA A 399 21.46 -15.76 7.97
CA ALA A 399 21.88 -16.51 6.80
C ALA A 399 20.74 -16.70 5.81
N GLU A 400 20.98 -16.43 4.51
CA GLU A 400 19.98 -16.65 3.49
C GLU A 400 19.86 -18.13 3.14
N LEU A 401 18.62 -18.58 3.02
CA LEU A 401 18.25 -19.90 2.52
C LEU A 401 17.68 -19.75 1.14
N GLU A 402 18.16 -20.55 0.20
CA GLU A 402 17.49 -20.86 -1.06
C GLU A 402 17.28 -22.37 -1.19
N ALA A 403 16.09 -22.79 -1.57
CA ALA A 403 15.77 -24.18 -1.79
C ALA A 403 14.93 -24.39 -3.04
N ASN A 404 15.25 -25.42 -3.81
CA ASN A 404 14.41 -25.84 -4.92
C ASN A 404 13.12 -26.46 -4.39
N LEU A 405 11.98 -25.88 -4.76
CA LEU A 405 10.68 -26.32 -4.28
C LEU A 405 10.04 -27.35 -5.22
N LYS A 406 9.58 -28.44 -4.64
CA LYS A 406 8.80 -29.49 -5.31
C LYS A 406 7.43 -29.57 -4.67
N PRO A 407 6.39 -28.97 -5.26
CA PRO A 407 5.03 -29.09 -4.73
C PRO A 407 4.46 -30.46 -5.05
N ARG A 408 3.74 -31.04 -4.06
CA ARG A 408 2.91 -32.22 -4.24
C ARG A 408 1.46 -31.77 -4.09
N PHE A 409 0.68 -32.00 -5.11
CA PHE A 409 -0.76 -31.75 -5.13
C PHE A 409 -1.46 -33.10 -5.12
N ASP A 410 -2.03 -33.49 -4.01
CA ASP A 410 -2.88 -34.67 -3.87
C ASP A 410 -4.35 -34.35 -4.16
#